data_e5a4ee90496f580c45e6eaedeba57a82
#
_entry.id   e5a4ee90496f580c45e6eaedeba57a82
#
_cell.length_a   1.000
_cell.length_b   1.000
_cell.length_c   1.000
_cell.angle_alpha   90.00
_cell.angle_beta   90.00
_cell.angle_gamma   90.00
#
_symmetry.space_group_name_H-M   'P 1'
#
loop_
_entity.id
_entity.type
_entity.pdbx_description
1 polymer ?
#
loop_
_entity_poly.entity_id
_entity_poly.type
_entity_poly.pdbx_seq_one_letter_code
_entity_poly.pdbx_strand_id
1 'polypeptide(L)' 'MYIYIKSEPGLWTVGYYDPAGNFHTESDYSYQEEAAARVHYLNGGDKNG' A
#
# COMPACT_ATOMS: atom_id res chain seq x y z
N MET A 1 -9.36 -3.93 -0.35
CA MET A 1 -8.46 -3.36 -1.37
C MET A 1 -7.32 -2.62 -0.72
N TYR A 2 -6.11 -2.87 -1.15
CA TYR A 2 -4.94 -2.21 -0.59
C TYR A 2 -4.74 -0.85 -1.24
N ILE A 3 -4.23 0.08 -0.44
CA ILE A 3 -3.89 1.43 -0.89
C ILE A 3 -2.55 1.80 -0.27
N TYR A 4 -2.00 2.94 -0.67
CA TYR A 4 -0.84 3.48 0.04
C TYR A 4 -1.11 4.93 0.41
N ILE A 5 -0.48 5.34 1.50
CA ILE A 5 -0.58 6.71 1.98
C ILE A 5 0.83 7.21 2.29
N LYS A 6 0.99 8.53 2.25
CA LYS A 6 2.25 9.16 2.66
C LYS A 6 2.13 9.44 4.15
N SER A 7 2.78 8.58 4.95
CA SER A 7 2.72 8.70 6.40
C SER A 7 3.54 9.87 6.91
N GLU A 8 4.72 10.06 6.32
CA GLU A 8 5.66 11.11 6.67
C GLU A 8 6.45 11.44 5.42
N PRO A 9 7.16 12.57 5.40
CA PRO A 9 8.09 12.82 4.30
C PRO A 9 9.07 11.66 4.18
N GLY A 10 9.15 11.07 3.00
CA GLY A 10 10.03 9.94 2.77
C GLY A 10 9.54 8.60 3.28
N LEU A 11 8.27 8.52 3.68
CA LEU A 11 7.72 7.25 4.14
C LEU A 11 6.33 7.02 3.55
N TRP A 12 6.19 5.91 2.83
CA TRP A 12 4.94 5.53 2.17
C TRP A 12 4.47 4.22 2.76
N THR A 13 3.25 4.21 3.32
CA THR A 13 2.71 3.04 4.02
C THR A 13 1.63 2.39 3.18
N VAL A 14 1.78 1.09 2.96
CA VAL A 14 0.80 0.28 2.23
C VAL A 14 -0.08 -0.44 3.24
N GLY A 15 -1.38 -0.45 2.99
CA GLY A 15 -2.30 -1.14 3.89
C GLY A 15 -3.72 -1.05 3.36
N TYR A 16 -4.67 -1.21 4.26
CA TYR A 16 -6.08 -1.16 3.89
C TYR A 16 -6.91 -0.68 5.08
N TYR A 17 -8.10 -0.16 4.78
CA TYR A 17 -9.07 0.17 5.82
C TYR A 17 -10.04 -0.99 5.99
N ASP A 18 -10.32 -1.34 7.26
CA ASP A 18 -11.33 -2.37 7.53
C ASP A 18 -12.71 -1.73 7.52
N PRO A 19 -13.79 -2.55 7.61
CA PRO A 19 -15.15 -2.01 7.56
C PRO A 19 -15.46 -1.01 8.69
N ALA A 20 -14.74 -1.08 9.80
CA ALA A 20 -14.92 -0.15 10.91
C ALA A 20 -14.15 1.15 10.72
N GLY A 21 -13.37 1.27 9.65
CA GLY A 21 -12.62 2.48 9.36
C GLY A 21 -11.23 2.53 9.94
N ASN A 22 -10.73 1.41 10.45
CA ASN A 22 -9.38 1.35 11.01
C ASN A 22 -8.39 0.97 9.92
N PHE A 23 -7.26 1.68 9.89
CA PHE A 23 -6.23 1.40 8.90
C PHE A 23 -5.29 0.32 9.41
N HIS A 24 -5.02 -0.67 8.56
CA HIS A 24 -4.12 -1.78 8.87
C HIS A 24 -2.92 -1.71 7.96
N THR A 25 -1.73 -1.56 8.55
CA THR A 25 -0.49 -1.44 7.79
C THR A 25 0.01 -2.81 7.33
N GLU A 26 0.37 -2.90 6.06
CA GLU A 26 0.96 -4.11 5.51
C GLU A 26 2.48 -3.96 5.43
N SER A 27 2.95 -2.82 4.90
CA SER A 27 4.39 -2.60 4.74
C SER A 27 4.66 -1.11 4.54
N ASP A 28 5.92 -0.74 4.67
CA ASP A 28 6.38 0.64 4.51
C ASP A 28 7.50 0.69 3.48
N TYR A 29 7.57 1.81 2.76
CA TYR A 29 8.58 2.01 1.73
C TYR A 29 9.09 3.44 1.76
N SER A 30 10.35 3.61 1.33
CA SER A 30 10.96 4.94 1.25
C SER A 30 10.58 5.68 -0.01
N TYR A 31 10.10 4.97 -1.04
CA TYR A 31 9.78 5.57 -2.33
C TYR A 31 8.35 5.24 -2.73
N GLN A 32 7.69 6.25 -3.31
CA GLN A 32 6.30 6.10 -3.73
C GLN A 32 6.15 4.98 -4.76
N GLU A 33 7.10 4.85 -5.68
CA GLU A 33 7.02 3.83 -6.72
C GLU A 33 6.99 2.43 -6.13
N GLU A 34 7.74 2.22 -5.04
CA GLU A 34 7.76 0.91 -4.40
C GLU A 34 6.42 0.60 -3.75
N ALA A 35 5.86 1.61 -3.07
CA ALA A 35 4.55 1.43 -2.45
C ALA A 35 3.48 1.16 -3.50
N ALA A 36 3.50 1.91 -4.60
CA ALA A 36 2.53 1.73 -5.67
C ALA A 36 2.63 0.34 -6.29
N ALA A 37 3.87 -0.14 -6.50
CA ALA A 37 4.08 -1.48 -7.06
C ALA A 37 3.54 -2.55 -6.12
N ARG A 38 3.74 -2.36 -4.81
CA ARG A 38 3.23 -3.32 -3.84
C ARG A 38 1.72 -3.37 -3.83
N VAL A 39 1.08 -2.19 -3.87
CA VAL A 39 -0.38 -2.10 -3.93
C VAL A 39 -0.90 -2.82 -5.16
N HIS A 40 -0.27 -2.58 -6.31
CA HIS A 40 -0.68 -3.22 -7.55
C HIS A 40 -0.60 -4.74 -7.43
N TYR A 41 0.50 -5.24 -6.88
CA TYR A 41 0.70 -6.66 -6.67
C TYR A 41 -0.37 -7.25 -5.74
N LEU A 42 -0.59 -6.59 -4.59
CA LEU A 42 -1.52 -7.09 -3.58
C LEU A 42 -2.96 -7.11 -4.08
N ASN A 43 -3.30 -6.20 -4.97
CA ASN A 43 -4.64 -6.13 -5.54
C ASN A 43 -4.81 -7.03 -6.76
N GLY A 44 -3.85 -7.92 -6.99
CA GLY A 44 -3.94 -8.92 -8.05
C GLY A 44 -3.56 -8.38 -9.41
N GLY A 45 -2.89 -7.27 -9.47
CA GLY A 45 -2.60 -6.61 -10.72
C GLY A 45 -1.49 -7.22 -11.54
N ASP A 46 -0.86 -8.22 -11.02
CA ASP A 46 0.21 -8.77 -11.75
C ASP A 46 -0.09 -10.15 -12.21
N LYS A 47 -0.11 -10.26 -12.75
CA LYS A 47 -0.11 -11.31 -13.24
C LYS A 47 0.23 -11.76 -14.24
N ASN A 48 0.42 -11.70 -14.46
CA ASN A 48 0.78 -11.95 -15.25
C ASN A 48 1.07 -12.12 -15.45
N GLY A 49 1.11 -12.15 -15.00
CA GLY A 49 1.13 -12.13 -15.30
C GLY A 49 1.14 -12.05 -15.13
#